data_54ea7c3ee926cbe8f651e3ee9f367b50
#
_entry.id   54ea7c3ee926cbe8f651e3ee9f367b50
#
_cell.length_a   1.000
_cell.length_b   1.000
_cell.length_c   1.000
_cell.angle_alpha   90.00
_cell.angle_beta   90.00
_cell.angle_gamma   90.00
#
_symmetry.space_group_name_H-M   'P 1'
#
loop_
_entity.id
_entity.type
_entity.pdbx_description
1 polymer ?
#
loop_
_entity_poly.entity_id
_entity_poly.type
_entity_poly.pdbx_seq_one_letter_code
_entity_poly.pdbx_strand_id
1 'polypeptide(L)'
;MDCWFESGAMPFGQDHYLGEEGRNISYPADFIAEGLDQTRGRFRSLHVVGHAIKGENAYKNVIVNGLVLAEDGKKMSKSLKNYPDPKELIEKWGADAFRLYTLSSPVVRSEPMRFSEKGVEQLFKDFNIPLENVFKFFETYAKIDNWKANSKELYIMNKLSSDEKTLQENLIRIQPDIIYIQSHLSEYEQKLSELASVFLSKEPEIKILDQTLENYLELVSSLENQRTLIIADETQIKELWSQVSSKQITENILEGEVLKLPNYTICNELDRWILAELHQTLDNLDQGLRNYNLDGAIKSGIDFIEKLSNRYLRRSRRRFRGHDMIADKHSAYSTLFEVLTTYLQMMAPFTPFITEDLRKRLQAFRGEENQKTESIHLSFWPFTNKLYIDRDLMDEITTVRKAIKLALFIRSKNKIAVKQPLKSLSIRIE
;
A
#
# COMPACT_ATOMS: atom_id res chain seq x y z
N MET A 1 37.91 -15.08 -14.46
CA MET A 1 36.68 -14.70 -15.19
C MET A 1 36.51 -13.21 -15.08
N ASP A 2 35.85 -12.56 -16.04
CA ASP A 2 35.52 -11.15 -15.96
C ASP A 2 34.41 -10.93 -14.93
N CYS A 3 34.52 -9.89 -14.09
CA CYS A 3 33.52 -9.56 -13.05
C CYS A 3 32.11 -9.28 -13.64
N TRP A 4 32.03 -8.82 -14.88
CA TRP A 4 30.76 -8.65 -15.58
C TRP A 4 30.06 -9.96 -15.94
N PHE A 5 30.86 -10.99 -16.25
CA PHE A 5 30.31 -12.34 -16.47
C PHE A 5 29.79 -12.94 -15.17
N GLU A 6 30.50 -12.78 -14.07
CA GLU A 6 30.07 -13.24 -12.74
C GLU A 6 28.77 -12.53 -12.32
N SER A 7 28.72 -11.21 -12.52
CA SER A 7 27.49 -10.43 -12.27
C SER A 7 26.30 -10.90 -13.13
N GLY A 8 26.55 -11.24 -14.41
CA GLY A 8 25.51 -11.75 -15.32
C GLY A 8 25.07 -13.18 -15.00
N ALA A 9 25.94 -13.98 -14.41
CA ALA A 9 25.66 -15.36 -14.01
C ALA A 9 24.99 -15.48 -12.63
N MET A 10 24.85 -14.38 -11.88
CA MET A 10 24.33 -14.36 -10.51
C MET A 10 22.99 -15.10 -10.35
N PRO A 11 21.95 -14.92 -11.20
CA PRO A 11 20.68 -15.61 -11.05
C PRO A 11 20.78 -17.13 -11.09
N PHE A 12 21.80 -17.64 -11.81
CA PHE A 12 22.07 -19.07 -11.91
C PHE A 12 22.99 -19.57 -10.81
N GLY A 13 23.96 -18.74 -10.40
CA GLY A 13 24.90 -19.08 -9.34
C GLY A 13 24.28 -19.14 -7.98
N GLN A 14 23.37 -18.21 -7.66
CA GLN A 14 22.70 -18.14 -6.35
C GLN A 14 21.83 -19.37 -6.06
N ASP A 15 21.20 -19.94 -7.08
CA ASP A 15 20.31 -21.08 -6.98
C ASP A 15 20.98 -22.41 -7.37
N HIS A 16 22.32 -22.43 -7.51
CA HIS A 16 23.10 -23.62 -7.87
C HIS A 16 22.56 -24.32 -9.14
N TYR A 17 22.24 -23.58 -10.19
CA TYR A 17 21.55 -24.04 -11.39
C TYR A 17 22.10 -25.33 -12.02
N LEU A 18 23.40 -25.56 -11.96
CA LEU A 18 24.05 -26.76 -12.47
C LEU A 18 24.11 -27.91 -11.42
N GLY A 19 23.69 -27.65 -10.18
CA GLY A 19 23.60 -28.65 -9.11
C GLY A 19 22.27 -29.44 -9.15
N GLU A 20 22.19 -30.50 -8.34
CA GLU A 20 20.98 -31.31 -8.22
C GLU A 20 19.77 -30.51 -7.68
N GLU A 21 20.02 -29.50 -6.84
CA GLU A 21 19.03 -28.61 -6.23
C GLU A 21 18.59 -27.47 -7.15
N GLY A 22 19.40 -27.13 -8.17
CA GLY A 22 19.23 -25.93 -9.01
C GLY A 22 18.23 -26.04 -10.15
N ARG A 23 17.36 -27.06 -10.16
CA ARG A 23 16.37 -27.22 -11.23
C ARG A 23 15.24 -26.19 -11.20
N ASN A 24 14.95 -25.60 -10.04
CA ASN A 24 13.87 -24.64 -9.83
C ASN A 24 14.42 -23.25 -9.49
N ILE A 25 15.11 -22.62 -10.45
CA ILE A 25 15.54 -21.22 -10.26
C ILE A 25 14.35 -20.26 -10.43
N SER A 26 14.33 -19.21 -9.61
CA SER A 26 13.37 -18.10 -9.77
C SER A 26 13.82 -17.19 -10.92
N TYR A 27 13.43 -17.56 -12.15
CA TYR A 27 13.82 -16.88 -13.38
C TYR A 27 12.63 -16.77 -14.34
N PRO A 28 12.42 -15.62 -15.00
CA PRO A 28 13.14 -14.35 -14.87
C PRO A 28 12.84 -13.64 -13.55
N ALA A 29 13.71 -12.71 -13.13
CA ALA A 29 13.45 -11.86 -11.96
C ALA A 29 12.22 -10.96 -12.17
N ASP A 30 11.45 -10.70 -11.12
CA ASP A 30 10.27 -9.84 -11.24
C ASP A 30 10.65 -8.39 -11.59
N PHE A 31 11.73 -7.87 -11.01
CA PHE A 31 12.28 -6.57 -11.38
C PHE A 31 13.79 -6.49 -11.12
N ILE A 32 14.42 -5.49 -11.73
CA ILE A 32 15.79 -5.07 -11.45
C ILE A 32 15.82 -3.54 -11.29
N ALA A 33 16.62 -3.04 -10.33
CA ALA A 33 16.74 -1.61 -10.06
C ALA A 33 18.20 -1.21 -9.94
N GLU A 34 18.66 -0.30 -10.80
CA GLU A 34 20.03 0.21 -10.84
C GLU A 34 20.06 1.63 -11.44
N GLY A 35 21.25 2.24 -11.48
CA GLY A 35 21.46 3.51 -12.17
C GLY A 35 21.51 3.39 -13.70
N LEU A 36 21.32 4.49 -14.38
CA LEU A 36 21.31 4.58 -15.85
C LEU A 36 22.62 4.07 -16.51
N ASP A 37 23.75 4.21 -15.83
CA ASP A 37 25.06 3.74 -16.30
C ASP A 37 25.13 2.22 -16.46
N GLN A 38 24.26 1.46 -15.78
CA GLN A 38 24.19 -0.01 -15.83
C GLN A 38 23.60 -0.56 -17.14
N THR A 39 23.12 0.29 -18.03
CA THR A 39 22.79 -0.09 -19.42
C THR A 39 23.99 -0.66 -20.18
N ARG A 40 25.21 -0.28 -19.80
CA ARG A 40 26.49 -0.83 -20.29
C ARG A 40 27.21 -1.71 -19.27
N GLY A 41 26.55 -2.08 -18.19
CA GLY A 41 27.04 -2.91 -17.11
C GLY A 41 26.10 -4.06 -16.79
N ARG A 42 25.53 -4.06 -15.59
CA ARG A 42 24.75 -5.17 -15.03
C ARG A 42 23.50 -5.50 -15.83
N PHE A 43 22.74 -4.52 -16.32
CA PHE A 43 21.56 -4.79 -17.15
C PHE A 43 21.93 -5.60 -18.39
N ARG A 44 23.01 -5.19 -19.08
CA ARG A 44 23.48 -5.89 -20.28
C ARG A 44 24.01 -7.29 -19.99
N SER A 45 24.86 -7.45 -18.97
CA SER A 45 25.48 -8.75 -18.67
C SER A 45 24.46 -9.79 -18.22
N LEU A 46 23.49 -9.40 -17.36
CA LEU A 46 22.36 -10.28 -16.98
C LEU A 46 21.54 -10.69 -18.19
N HIS A 47 21.23 -9.77 -19.08
CA HIS A 47 20.41 -10.05 -20.26
C HIS A 47 21.14 -10.98 -21.24
N VAL A 48 22.42 -10.74 -21.52
CA VAL A 48 23.22 -11.57 -22.43
C VAL A 48 23.38 -12.99 -21.88
N VAL A 49 23.78 -13.14 -20.62
CA VAL A 49 23.98 -14.46 -20.00
C VAL A 49 22.65 -15.19 -19.85
N GLY A 50 21.61 -14.50 -19.40
CA GLY A 50 20.28 -15.05 -19.23
C GLY A 50 19.70 -15.55 -20.54
N HIS A 51 19.76 -14.75 -21.60
CA HIS A 51 19.27 -15.15 -22.92
C HIS A 51 20.07 -16.30 -23.51
N ALA A 52 21.38 -16.33 -23.31
CA ALA A 52 22.22 -17.44 -23.77
C ALA A 52 21.88 -18.79 -23.11
N ILE A 53 21.46 -18.76 -21.82
CA ILE A 53 21.14 -19.99 -21.05
C ILE A 53 19.66 -20.41 -21.18
N LYS A 54 18.74 -19.44 -21.13
CA LYS A 54 17.29 -19.71 -21.08
C LYS A 54 16.52 -19.33 -22.34
N GLY A 55 17.08 -18.54 -23.23
CA GLY A 55 16.40 -18.06 -24.44
C GLY A 55 15.39 -16.94 -24.19
N GLU A 56 15.30 -16.43 -22.97
CA GLU A 56 14.33 -15.42 -22.56
C GLU A 56 14.97 -14.25 -21.81
N ASN A 57 14.19 -13.21 -21.51
CA ASN A 57 14.65 -12.02 -20.78
C ASN A 57 15.04 -12.38 -19.34
N ALA A 58 16.08 -11.73 -18.81
CA ALA A 58 16.55 -11.97 -17.44
C ALA A 58 15.62 -11.38 -16.36
N TYR A 59 14.79 -10.44 -16.71
CA TYR A 59 13.89 -9.72 -15.79
C TYR A 59 12.65 -9.22 -16.53
N LYS A 60 11.52 -9.13 -15.80
CA LYS A 60 10.23 -8.67 -16.30
C LYS A 60 10.11 -7.14 -16.32
N ASN A 61 10.64 -6.48 -15.29
CA ASN A 61 10.55 -5.04 -15.09
C ASN A 61 11.92 -4.44 -14.81
N VAL A 62 12.14 -3.20 -15.27
CA VAL A 62 13.39 -2.46 -15.05
C VAL A 62 13.08 -1.13 -14.41
N ILE A 63 13.69 -0.87 -13.24
CA ILE A 63 13.67 0.41 -12.57
C ILE A 63 15.04 1.06 -12.75
N VAL A 64 15.05 2.23 -13.40
CA VAL A 64 16.29 2.96 -13.65
C VAL A 64 16.30 4.23 -12.82
N ASN A 65 17.29 4.35 -11.94
CA ASN A 65 17.46 5.55 -11.13
C ASN A 65 18.19 6.65 -11.92
N GLY A 66 17.70 7.88 -11.76
CA GLY A 66 18.35 9.07 -12.30
C GLY A 66 19.61 9.44 -11.54
N LEU A 67 20.30 10.46 -12.04
CA LEU A 67 21.55 10.96 -11.43
C LEU A 67 21.23 11.88 -10.24
N VAL A 68 21.90 11.66 -9.12
CA VAL A 68 21.91 12.59 -8.00
C VAL A 68 23.06 13.57 -8.18
N LEU A 69 22.72 14.84 -8.34
CA LEU A 69 23.64 15.95 -8.54
C LEU A 69 23.79 16.76 -7.25
N ALA A 70 24.88 17.46 -7.09
CA ALA A 70 25.07 18.44 -6.04
C ALA A 70 24.06 19.60 -6.18
N GLU A 71 23.91 20.42 -5.16
CA GLU A 71 22.93 21.54 -5.13
C GLU A 71 23.16 22.53 -6.30
N ASP A 72 24.43 22.73 -6.70
CA ASP A 72 24.83 23.54 -7.86
C ASP A 72 24.56 22.88 -9.23
N GLY A 73 24.05 21.65 -9.24
CA GLY A 73 23.74 20.86 -10.43
C GLY A 73 24.95 20.15 -11.05
N LYS A 74 26.11 20.21 -10.43
CA LYS A 74 27.31 19.46 -10.89
C LYS A 74 27.27 18.02 -10.35
N LYS A 75 28.04 17.15 -10.99
CA LYS A 75 28.24 15.77 -10.51
C LYS A 75 28.89 15.79 -9.12
N MET A 76 28.33 15.00 -8.20
CA MET A 76 28.92 14.80 -6.88
C MET A 76 30.32 14.20 -6.99
N SER A 77 31.28 14.76 -6.26
CA SER A 77 32.64 14.29 -6.25
C SER A 77 33.27 14.41 -4.87
N LYS A 78 33.92 13.33 -4.42
CA LYS A 78 34.67 13.31 -3.16
C LYS A 78 35.79 14.36 -3.13
N SER A 79 36.44 14.59 -4.27
CA SER A 79 37.51 15.57 -4.39
C SER A 79 37.00 17.01 -4.29
N LEU A 80 35.80 17.29 -4.78
CA LEU A 80 35.18 18.61 -4.72
C LEU A 80 34.45 18.86 -3.40
N LYS A 81 34.19 17.82 -2.60
CA LYS A 81 33.40 17.90 -1.34
C LYS A 81 32.09 18.70 -1.52
N ASN A 82 31.43 18.53 -2.68
CA ASN A 82 30.26 19.31 -3.08
C ASN A 82 28.93 18.64 -2.72
N TYR A 83 28.95 17.71 -1.80
CA TYR A 83 27.75 17.08 -1.22
C TYR A 83 27.96 16.84 0.28
N PRO A 84 26.90 16.88 1.09
CA PRO A 84 27.00 16.57 2.52
C PRO A 84 27.25 15.08 2.74
N ASP A 85 27.93 14.73 3.84
CA ASP A 85 28.08 13.33 4.23
C ASP A 85 26.70 12.74 4.60
N PRO A 86 26.29 11.63 3.96
CA PRO A 86 25.02 10.97 4.31
C PRO A 86 24.90 10.60 5.79
N LYS A 87 26.02 10.31 6.47
CA LYS A 87 26.01 10.01 7.91
C LYS A 87 25.60 11.22 8.74
N GLU A 88 26.18 12.39 8.45
CA GLU A 88 25.83 13.64 9.14
C GLU A 88 24.35 14.00 8.93
N LEU A 89 23.85 13.78 7.71
CA LEU A 89 22.42 13.99 7.42
C LEU A 89 21.51 13.06 8.20
N ILE A 90 21.87 11.77 8.28
CA ILE A 90 21.11 10.76 9.02
C ILE A 90 21.14 11.05 10.53
N GLU A 91 22.29 11.47 11.07
CA GLU A 91 22.42 11.85 12.47
C GLU A 91 21.55 13.08 12.80
N LYS A 92 21.45 14.02 11.87
CA LYS A 92 20.75 15.31 12.09
C LYS A 92 19.24 15.21 11.87
N TRP A 93 18.81 14.53 10.79
CA TRP A 93 17.42 14.50 10.33
C TRP A 93 16.76 13.11 10.40
N GLY A 94 17.54 12.08 10.70
CA GLY A 94 17.08 10.70 10.70
C GLY A 94 17.07 10.05 9.32
N ALA A 95 17.23 8.74 9.31
CA ALA A 95 17.27 7.96 8.06
C ALA A 95 15.92 7.99 7.31
N ASP A 96 14.81 8.06 8.03
CA ASP A 96 13.47 8.06 7.42
C ASP A 96 13.22 9.31 6.57
N ALA A 97 13.61 10.50 7.06
CA ALA A 97 13.48 11.74 6.30
C ALA A 97 14.36 11.73 5.03
N PHE A 98 15.58 11.20 5.14
CA PHE A 98 16.46 11.03 4.00
C PHE A 98 15.91 10.06 2.96
N ARG A 99 15.34 8.92 3.41
CA ARG A 99 14.67 7.93 2.54
C ARG A 99 13.47 8.54 1.83
N LEU A 100 12.57 9.21 2.57
CA LEU A 100 11.40 9.86 1.97
C LEU A 100 11.80 10.92 0.94
N TYR A 101 12.82 11.72 1.21
CA TYR A 101 13.32 12.74 0.29
C TYR A 101 13.80 12.13 -1.03
N THR A 102 14.56 11.05 -0.97
CA THR A 102 15.06 10.37 -2.17
C THR A 102 13.94 9.65 -2.92
N LEU A 103 13.11 8.91 -2.22
CA LEU A 103 12.04 8.10 -2.82
C LEU A 103 10.89 8.94 -3.39
N SER A 104 10.62 10.14 -2.83
CA SER A 104 9.61 11.07 -3.37
C SER A 104 10.16 12.03 -4.44
N SER A 105 11.41 11.85 -4.85
CA SER A 105 12.08 12.72 -5.82
C SER A 105 11.99 12.17 -7.25
N PRO A 106 12.27 13.00 -8.28
CA PRO A 106 12.30 12.55 -9.66
C PRO A 106 13.35 11.47 -9.97
N VAL A 107 14.31 11.25 -9.07
CA VAL A 107 15.38 10.26 -9.28
C VAL A 107 14.84 8.84 -9.49
N VAL A 108 13.72 8.50 -8.87
CA VAL A 108 13.09 7.18 -9.03
C VAL A 108 12.39 6.98 -10.39
N ARG A 109 12.34 8.04 -11.22
CA ARG A 109 11.81 8.02 -12.59
C ARG A 109 12.87 8.26 -13.65
N SER A 110 14.11 7.94 -13.36
CA SER A 110 15.27 8.17 -14.26
C SER A 110 15.58 9.65 -14.53
N GLU A 111 14.98 10.58 -13.82
CA GLU A 111 15.25 11.99 -13.95
C GLU A 111 16.35 12.44 -12.98
N PRO A 112 17.23 13.39 -13.36
CA PRO A 112 18.24 13.90 -12.45
C PRO A 112 17.60 14.75 -11.35
N MET A 113 18.09 14.61 -10.11
CA MET A 113 17.73 15.48 -9.01
C MET A 113 18.93 16.25 -8.48
N ARG A 114 18.72 17.50 -8.06
CA ARG A 114 19.69 18.25 -7.26
C ARG A 114 19.43 17.97 -5.80
N PHE A 115 20.41 17.40 -5.13
CA PHE A 115 20.30 17.08 -3.72
C PHE A 115 20.38 18.36 -2.87
N SER A 116 19.46 18.51 -1.93
CA SER A 116 19.45 19.63 -0.98
C SER A 116 19.19 19.13 0.43
N GLU A 117 20.06 19.49 1.38
CA GLU A 117 19.84 19.22 2.81
C GLU A 117 18.56 19.87 3.31
N LYS A 118 18.25 21.09 2.83
CA LYS A 118 16.98 21.77 3.18
C LYS A 118 15.73 20.98 2.76
N GLY A 119 15.83 20.21 1.67
CA GLY A 119 14.75 19.32 1.25
C GLY A 119 14.53 18.18 2.23
N VAL A 120 15.59 17.59 2.76
CA VAL A 120 15.51 16.55 3.81
C VAL A 120 14.96 17.15 5.09
N GLU A 121 15.43 18.33 5.52
CA GLU A 121 14.92 19.07 6.67
C GLU A 121 13.42 19.36 6.55
N GLN A 122 12.98 19.77 5.35
CA GLN A 122 11.57 20.08 5.12
C GLN A 122 10.70 18.81 5.26
N LEU A 123 11.11 17.68 4.71
CA LEU A 123 10.38 16.43 4.89
C LEU A 123 10.36 15.94 6.34
N PHE A 124 11.45 16.13 7.08
CA PHE A 124 11.44 15.86 8.52
C PHE A 124 10.36 16.68 9.24
N LYS A 125 10.23 17.96 8.88
CA LYS A 125 9.21 18.86 9.45
C LYS A 125 7.79 18.54 8.99
N ASP A 126 7.63 18.10 7.75
CA ASP A 126 6.30 17.86 7.14
C ASP A 126 5.77 16.46 7.44
N PHE A 127 6.62 15.50 7.75
CA PHE A 127 6.24 14.11 8.00
C PHE A 127 6.55 13.65 9.44
N ASN A 128 7.85 13.61 9.83
CA ASN A 128 8.25 13.02 11.11
C ASN A 128 7.64 13.76 12.31
N ILE A 129 7.76 15.09 12.34
CA ILE A 129 7.24 15.89 13.44
C ILE A 129 5.70 15.79 13.56
N PRO A 130 4.91 15.95 12.49
CA PRO A 130 3.46 15.79 12.57
C PRO A 130 3.03 14.39 13.00
N LEU A 131 3.66 13.33 12.48
CA LEU A 131 3.35 11.95 12.84
C LEU A 131 3.60 11.70 14.33
N GLU A 132 4.77 12.08 14.83
CA GLU A 132 5.10 11.98 16.25
C GLU A 132 4.14 12.79 17.14
N ASN A 133 3.74 13.98 16.72
CA ASN A 133 2.79 14.81 17.45
C ASN A 133 1.38 14.20 17.50
N VAL A 134 0.90 13.61 16.41
CA VAL A 134 -0.37 12.88 16.39
C VAL A 134 -0.32 11.69 17.34
N PHE A 135 0.76 10.93 17.28
CA PHE A 135 0.96 9.77 18.14
C PHE A 135 1.05 10.17 19.62
N LYS A 136 1.86 11.18 19.98
CA LYS A 136 1.96 11.69 21.35
C LYS A 136 0.63 12.18 21.89
N PHE A 137 -0.18 12.83 21.04
CA PHE A 137 -1.52 13.22 21.43
C PHE A 137 -2.37 12.01 21.78
N PHE A 138 -2.43 11.01 20.90
CA PHE A 138 -3.15 9.77 21.15
C PHE A 138 -2.66 9.09 22.45
N GLU A 139 -1.35 8.86 22.55
CA GLU A 139 -0.72 8.20 23.70
C GLU A 139 -1.04 8.90 25.02
N THR A 140 -0.96 10.25 25.05
CA THR A 140 -1.20 11.04 26.26
C THR A 140 -2.64 10.89 26.74
N TYR A 141 -3.61 11.09 25.84
CA TYR A 141 -5.02 11.03 26.23
C TYR A 141 -5.47 9.59 26.49
N ALA A 142 -5.03 8.63 25.72
CA ALA A 142 -5.32 7.20 25.94
C ALA A 142 -4.80 6.71 27.31
N LYS A 143 -3.63 7.19 27.75
CA LYS A 143 -3.10 6.92 29.11
C LYS A 143 -3.94 7.57 30.20
N ILE A 144 -4.32 8.85 30.04
CA ILE A 144 -5.15 9.57 31.01
C ILE A 144 -6.50 8.88 31.19
N ASP A 145 -7.13 8.50 30.08
CA ASP A 145 -8.46 7.87 30.09
C ASP A 145 -8.40 6.35 30.31
N ASN A 146 -7.20 5.77 30.50
CA ASN A 146 -6.98 4.34 30.59
C ASN A 146 -7.66 3.55 29.45
N TRP A 147 -7.67 4.16 28.25
CA TRP A 147 -8.32 3.58 27.08
C TRP A 147 -7.46 2.45 26.49
N LYS A 148 -8.14 1.38 26.10
CA LYS A 148 -7.54 0.28 25.31
C LYS A 148 -8.51 -0.12 24.21
N ALA A 149 -7.94 -0.56 23.09
CA ALA A 149 -8.73 -1.16 22.02
C ALA A 149 -9.42 -2.44 22.54
N ASN A 150 -10.69 -2.60 22.19
CA ASN A 150 -11.43 -3.78 22.59
C ASN A 150 -10.87 -5.01 21.85
N SER A 151 -10.47 -6.05 22.60
CA SER A 151 -9.87 -7.26 22.02
C SER A 151 -10.80 -7.99 21.04
N LYS A 152 -12.12 -7.96 21.30
CA LYS A 152 -13.12 -8.57 20.39
C LYS A 152 -13.22 -7.82 19.06
N GLU A 153 -13.21 -6.49 19.08
CA GLU A 153 -13.23 -5.66 17.88
C GLU A 153 -11.95 -5.90 17.03
N LEU A 154 -10.81 -5.97 17.69
CA LEU A 154 -9.53 -6.21 17.02
C LEU A 154 -9.40 -7.63 16.44
N TYR A 155 -9.94 -8.64 17.14
CA TYR A 155 -9.96 -10.02 16.68
C TYR A 155 -10.78 -10.18 15.41
N ILE A 156 -11.94 -9.54 15.34
CA ILE A 156 -12.81 -9.57 14.18
C ILE A 156 -12.19 -8.89 12.97
N MET A 157 -11.61 -7.71 13.14
CA MET A 157 -10.88 -7.00 12.08
C MET A 157 -9.68 -7.81 11.57
N ASN A 158 -8.92 -8.42 12.48
CA ASN A 158 -7.79 -9.27 12.11
C ASN A 158 -8.23 -10.56 11.41
N LYS A 159 -9.36 -11.16 11.82
CA LYS A 159 -9.89 -12.36 11.20
C LYS A 159 -10.41 -12.08 9.80
N LEU A 160 -11.23 -11.04 9.62
CA LEU A 160 -11.73 -10.63 8.29
C LEU A 160 -10.57 -10.26 7.35
N SER A 161 -9.60 -9.50 7.83
CA SER A 161 -8.39 -9.18 7.07
C SER A 161 -7.57 -10.43 6.71
N SER A 162 -7.51 -11.42 7.61
CA SER A 162 -6.82 -12.70 7.37
C SER A 162 -7.55 -13.55 6.33
N ASP A 163 -8.87 -13.68 6.44
CA ASP A 163 -9.68 -14.51 5.55
C ASP A 163 -9.71 -13.91 4.14
N GLU A 164 -9.88 -12.61 4.03
CA GLU A 164 -9.82 -11.88 2.77
C GLU A 164 -8.43 -11.92 2.14
N LYS A 165 -7.39 -11.90 2.94
CA LYS A 165 -6.01 -12.04 2.50
C LYS A 165 -5.72 -13.46 1.98
N THR A 166 -6.19 -14.50 2.66
CA THR A 166 -6.05 -15.89 2.20
C THR A 166 -6.74 -16.06 0.85
N LEU A 167 -7.90 -15.43 0.66
CA LEU A 167 -8.61 -15.39 -0.62
C LEU A 167 -7.81 -14.63 -1.69
N GLN A 168 -7.20 -13.48 -1.36
CA GLN A 168 -6.36 -12.73 -2.29
C GLN A 168 -5.07 -13.47 -2.65
N GLU A 169 -4.40 -14.11 -1.68
CA GLU A 169 -3.22 -14.92 -1.94
C GLU A 169 -3.53 -16.11 -2.86
N ASN A 170 -4.67 -16.74 -2.65
CA ASN A 170 -5.16 -17.81 -3.52
C ASN A 170 -5.51 -17.27 -4.91
N LEU A 171 -6.17 -16.11 -5.02
CA LEU A 171 -6.46 -15.44 -6.29
C LEU A 171 -5.17 -15.05 -7.04
N ILE A 172 -4.20 -14.45 -6.34
CA ILE A 172 -2.89 -14.09 -6.94
C ILE A 172 -2.14 -15.33 -7.39
N ARG A 173 -2.22 -16.42 -6.63
CA ARG A 173 -1.56 -17.69 -6.95
C ARG A 173 -2.19 -18.38 -8.16
N ILE A 174 -3.51 -18.28 -8.34
CA ILE A 174 -4.27 -18.89 -9.42
C ILE A 174 -4.34 -17.98 -10.65
N GLN A 175 -4.19 -16.66 -10.49
CA GLN A 175 -4.30 -15.68 -11.58
C GLN A 175 -3.31 -15.91 -12.74
N PRO A 176 -2.03 -16.28 -12.53
CA PRO A 176 -1.14 -16.66 -13.61
C PRO A 176 -1.64 -17.89 -14.39
N ASP A 177 -2.19 -18.88 -13.68
CA ASP A 177 -2.72 -20.09 -14.30
C ASP A 177 -3.99 -19.79 -15.10
N ILE A 178 -4.85 -18.91 -14.59
CA ILE A 178 -6.05 -18.45 -15.32
C ILE A 178 -5.64 -17.65 -16.57
N ILE A 179 -4.68 -16.75 -16.47
CA ILE A 179 -4.17 -15.97 -17.61
C ILE A 179 -3.49 -16.89 -18.63
N TYR A 180 -2.71 -17.86 -18.16
CA TYR A 180 -2.10 -18.87 -19.01
C TYR A 180 -3.15 -19.70 -19.74
N ILE A 181 -4.14 -20.20 -19.03
CA ILE A 181 -5.26 -20.98 -19.60
C ILE A 181 -6.07 -20.11 -20.57
N GLN A 182 -6.42 -18.87 -20.21
CA GLN A 182 -7.15 -17.96 -21.09
C GLN A 182 -6.38 -17.60 -22.36
N SER A 183 -5.07 -17.38 -22.25
CA SER A 183 -4.23 -17.08 -23.42
C SER A 183 -4.04 -18.28 -24.35
N HIS A 184 -4.12 -19.50 -23.84
CA HIS A 184 -3.95 -20.72 -24.60
C HIS A 184 -5.29 -21.35 -24.99
N LEU A 185 -6.40 -20.99 -24.36
CA LEU A 185 -7.73 -21.56 -24.69
C LEU A 185 -8.10 -21.27 -26.14
N SER A 186 -7.89 -20.07 -26.63
CA SER A 186 -8.13 -19.71 -28.04
C SER A 186 -7.21 -20.45 -29.01
N GLU A 187 -5.95 -20.66 -28.62
CA GLU A 187 -5.01 -21.46 -29.44
C GLU A 187 -5.36 -22.96 -29.45
N TYR A 188 -5.84 -23.45 -28.30
CA TYR A 188 -6.30 -24.84 -28.20
C TYR A 188 -7.66 -25.07 -28.88
N GLU A 189 -8.58 -24.13 -28.81
CA GLU A 189 -9.85 -24.17 -29.55
C GLU A 189 -9.60 -24.19 -31.07
N GLN A 190 -8.65 -23.37 -31.52
CA GLN A 190 -8.24 -23.38 -32.92
C GLN A 190 -7.59 -24.72 -33.34
N LYS A 191 -6.66 -25.26 -32.53
CA LYS A 191 -6.04 -26.58 -32.75
C LYS A 191 -7.04 -27.72 -32.68
N LEU A 192 -8.03 -27.66 -31.77
CA LEU A 192 -9.15 -28.59 -31.69
C LEU A 192 -10.02 -28.54 -32.94
N SER A 193 -10.29 -27.35 -33.45
CA SER A 193 -11.04 -27.16 -34.71
C SER A 193 -10.26 -27.70 -35.92
N GLU A 194 -8.96 -27.49 -35.99
CA GLU A 194 -8.08 -28.03 -37.01
C GLU A 194 -7.97 -29.56 -36.92
N LEU A 195 -7.81 -30.10 -35.69
CA LEU A 195 -7.82 -31.54 -35.45
C LEU A 195 -9.16 -32.17 -35.77
N ALA A 196 -10.29 -31.58 -35.37
CA ALA A 196 -11.62 -32.07 -35.73
C ALA A 196 -11.83 -32.17 -37.25
N SER A 197 -11.25 -31.25 -38.03
CA SER A 197 -11.26 -31.29 -39.47
C SER A 197 -10.40 -32.42 -40.07
N VAL A 198 -9.33 -32.85 -39.39
CA VAL A 198 -8.43 -33.94 -39.76
C VAL A 198 -8.97 -35.29 -39.28
N PHE A 199 -9.69 -35.33 -38.14
CA PHE A 199 -10.23 -36.54 -37.51
C PHE A 199 -11.38 -37.20 -38.30
N LEU A 200 -12.06 -36.47 -39.12
CA LEU A 200 -13.05 -37.08 -40.02
C LEU A 200 -12.44 -38.02 -41.07
N SER A 201 -11.12 -38.22 -41.03
CA SER A 201 -10.40 -39.02 -42.01
C SER A 201 -9.54 -40.21 -41.52
N LYS A 202 -9.30 -40.43 -40.17
CA LYS A 202 -8.42 -41.54 -39.70
C LYS A 202 -8.75 -42.04 -38.27
N GLU A 203 -9.20 -43.28 -38.15
CA GLU A 203 -9.70 -43.90 -36.91
C GLU A 203 -8.72 -44.49 -35.86
N PRO A 204 -7.45 -44.83 -36.05
CA PRO A 204 -6.73 -45.60 -35.03
C PRO A 204 -5.90 -44.80 -33.98
N GLU A 205 -5.72 -43.52 -34.15
CA GLU A 205 -4.93 -42.71 -33.19
C GLU A 205 -5.78 -42.03 -32.09
N ILE A 206 -7.05 -42.26 -32.09
CA ILE A 206 -8.07 -41.61 -31.26
C ILE A 206 -7.94 -41.93 -29.76
N LYS A 207 -7.57 -43.14 -29.37
CA LYS A 207 -7.57 -43.55 -27.94
C LYS A 207 -6.58 -42.85 -27.03
N ILE A 208 -5.42 -42.42 -27.54
CA ILE A 208 -4.41 -41.73 -26.71
C ILE A 208 -4.79 -40.26 -26.55
N LEU A 209 -5.43 -39.67 -27.56
CA LEU A 209 -5.92 -38.29 -27.50
C LEU A 209 -7.14 -38.14 -26.59
N ASP A 210 -8.06 -39.10 -26.57
CA ASP A 210 -9.24 -39.09 -25.71
C ASP A 210 -8.86 -39.04 -24.22
N GLN A 211 -7.88 -39.83 -23.78
CA GLN A 211 -7.41 -39.85 -22.41
C GLN A 211 -6.76 -38.52 -22.02
N THR A 212 -6.04 -37.91 -22.93
CA THR A 212 -5.38 -36.60 -22.68
C THR A 212 -6.42 -35.47 -22.65
N LEU A 213 -7.44 -35.56 -23.49
CA LEU A 213 -8.56 -34.63 -23.55
C LEU A 213 -9.44 -34.73 -22.30
N GLU A 214 -9.76 -35.97 -21.85
CA GLU A 214 -10.49 -36.20 -20.61
C GLU A 214 -9.74 -35.62 -19.38
N ASN A 215 -8.45 -35.87 -19.24
CA ASN A 215 -7.62 -35.31 -18.17
C ASN A 215 -7.59 -33.78 -18.22
N TYR A 216 -7.61 -33.20 -19.42
CA TYR A 216 -7.63 -31.75 -19.61
C TYR A 216 -8.99 -31.12 -19.25
N LEU A 217 -10.08 -31.80 -19.65
CA LEU A 217 -11.45 -31.38 -19.30
C LEU A 217 -11.71 -31.49 -17.78
N GLU A 218 -11.18 -32.52 -17.12
CA GLU A 218 -11.24 -32.63 -15.65
C GLU A 218 -10.46 -31.52 -14.98
N LEU A 219 -9.28 -31.14 -15.47
CA LEU A 219 -8.48 -30.06 -14.96
C LEU A 219 -9.21 -28.69 -15.10
N VAL A 220 -9.76 -28.44 -16.30
CA VAL A 220 -10.54 -27.20 -16.57
C VAL A 220 -11.79 -27.15 -15.71
N SER A 221 -12.52 -28.26 -15.56
CA SER A 221 -13.69 -28.34 -14.70
C SER A 221 -13.35 -28.14 -13.21
N SER A 222 -12.22 -28.68 -12.76
CA SER A 222 -11.72 -28.45 -11.40
C SER A 222 -11.35 -26.98 -11.15
N LEU A 223 -10.70 -26.33 -12.11
CA LEU A 223 -10.34 -24.91 -12.04
C LEU A 223 -11.56 -23.98 -12.10
N GLU A 224 -12.56 -24.32 -12.92
CA GLU A 224 -13.82 -23.58 -12.97
C GLU A 224 -14.62 -23.73 -11.68
N ASN A 225 -14.62 -24.92 -11.07
CA ASN A 225 -15.23 -25.14 -9.77
C ASN A 225 -14.52 -24.36 -8.67
N GLN A 226 -13.18 -24.35 -8.65
CA GLN A 226 -12.41 -23.53 -7.71
C GLN A 226 -12.67 -22.03 -7.92
N ARG A 227 -12.72 -21.57 -9.17
CA ARG A 227 -13.08 -20.19 -9.52
C ARG A 227 -14.49 -19.82 -9.02
N THR A 228 -15.45 -20.72 -9.20
CA THR A 228 -16.85 -20.51 -8.75
C THR A 228 -16.94 -20.43 -7.23
N LEU A 229 -16.19 -21.26 -6.50
CA LEU A 229 -16.09 -21.22 -5.05
C LEU A 229 -15.44 -19.91 -4.56
N ILE A 230 -14.36 -19.48 -5.19
CA ILE A 230 -13.69 -18.21 -4.87
C ILE A 230 -14.61 -17.01 -5.12
N ILE A 231 -15.35 -17.00 -6.24
CA ILE A 231 -16.31 -15.94 -6.56
C ILE A 231 -17.49 -15.95 -5.58
N ALA A 232 -17.96 -17.13 -5.17
CA ALA A 232 -19.02 -17.27 -4.17
C ALA A 232 -18.56 -16.73 -2.82
N ASP A 233 -17.34 -17.05 -2.40
CA ASP A 233 -16.73 -16.53 -1.15
C ASP A 233 -16.53 -15.01 -1.22
N GLU A 234 -16.06 -14.48 -2.35
CA GLU A 234 -15.94 -13.02 -2.55
C GLU A 234 -17.29 -12.31 -2.51
N THR A 235 -18.33 -12.92 -3.09
CA THR A 235 -19.70 -12.39 -3.06
C THR A 235 -20.26 -12.45 -1.65
N GLN A 236 -20.04 -13.52 -0.91
CA GLN A 236 -20.50 -13.70 0.46
C GLN A 236 -19.78 -12.74 1.42
N ILE A 237 -18.48 -12.49 1.21
CA ILE A 237 -17.74 -11.46 1.92
C ILE A 237 -18.26 -10.06 1.59
N LYS A 238 -18.53 -9.76 0.32
CA LYS A 238 -19.15 -8.48 -0.09
C LYS A 238 -20.55 -8.30 0.48
N GLU A 239 -21.36 -9.34 0.52
CA GLU A 239 -22.68 -9.32 1.17
C GLU A 239 -22.56 -9.10 2.67
N LEU A 240 -21.65 -9.79 3.37
CA LEU A 240 -21.36 -9.57 4.78
C LEU A 240 -20.90 -8.13 5.04
N TRP A 241 -20.03 -7.57 4.21
CA TRP A 241 -19.59 -6.18 4.30
C TRP A 241 -20.71 -5.18 3.99
N SER A 242 -21.56 -5.43 3.00
CA SER A 242 -22.72 -4.58 2.70
C SER A 242 -23.73 -4.60 3.85
N GLN A 243 -23.93 -5.76 4.45
CA GLN A 243 -24.76 -5.94 5.63
C GLN A 243 -24.17 -5.19 6.83
N VAL A 244 -22.89 -5.26 7.06
CA VAL A 244 -22.16 -4.55 8.10
C VAL A 244 -22.26 -3.03 7.93
N SER A 245 -22.33 -2.55 6.70
CA SER A 245 -22.44 -1.12 6.37
C SER A 245 -23.89 -0.59 6.42
N SER A 246 -24.90 -1.47 6.43
CA SER A 246 -26.29 -1.06 6.49
C SER A 246 -26.79 -0.94 7.93
N LYS A 247 -27.51 0.16 8.22
CA LYS A 247 -28.12 0.46 9.54
C LYS A 247 -28.95 -0.69 10.14
N GLN A 248 -29.43 -1.63 9.33
CA GLN A 248 -30.29 -2.74 9.76
C GLN A 248 -29.59 -3.81 10.59
N ILE A 249 -28.25 -3.88 10.53
CA ILE A 249 -27.50 -4.88 11.29
C ILE A 249 -27.26 -4.45 12.73
N THR A 250 -27.19 -3.16 13.00
CA THR A 250 -27.01 -2.65 14.37
C THR A 250 -28.11 -3.10 15.33
N GLU A 251 -29.29 -3.36 14.86
CA GLU A 251 -30.40 -3.81 15.71
C GLU A 251 -30.52 -5.33 15.84
N ASN A 252 -30.20 -6.11 14.82
CA ASN A 252 -30.30 -7.58 14.82
C ASN A 252 -29.06 -8.30 15.39
N ILE A 253 -27.93 -7.63 15.52
CA ILE A 253 -26.68 -8.19 16.07
C ILE A 253 -26.65 -8.12 17.62
N LEU A 254 -27.53 -7.34 18.23
CA LEU A 254 -27.59 -7.19 19.69
C LEU A 254 -28.11 -8.44 20.43
N GLU A 255 -28.69 -9.40 19.75
CA GLU A 255 -29.31 -10.61 20.38
C GLU A 255 -28.55 -11.92 20.14
N GLY A 256 -27.52 -11.98 19.36
CA GLY A 256 -26.73 -13.21 19.13
C GLY A 256 -25.28 -12.92 18.79
N GLU A 257 -24.38 -13.61 19.40
CA GLU A 257 -22.89 -13.68 19.34
C GLU A 257 -22.15 -13.22 18.04
N VAL A 258 -22.68 -12.29 17.25
CA VAL A 258 -22.13 -11.90 15.95
C VAL A 258 -21.66 -10.45 15.99
N LEU A 259 -20.36 -10.29 15.83
CA LEU A 259 -19.66 -9.16 15.21
C LEU A 259 -20.14 -7.75 15.61
N LYS A 260 -19.80 -7.29 16.80
CA LYS A 260 -19.70 -5.86 17.04
C LYS A 260 -18.50 -5.34 16.28
N LEU A 261 -18.70 -4.96 15.01
CA LEU A 261 -17.81 -4.01 14.38
C LEU A 261 -17.74 -2.76 15.26
N PRO A 262 -16.60 -2.06 15.30
CA PRO A 262 -16.58 -0.78 15.96
C PRO A 262 -17.80 0.00 15.48
N ASN A 263 -18.50 0.63 16.39
CA ASN A 263 -19.77 1.29 16.14
C ASN A 263 -19.55 2.54 15.26
N TYR A 264 -19.11 2.35 13.99
CA TYR A 264 -18.91 3.42 13.02
C TYR A 264 -20.22 4.10 12.63
N THR A 265 -21.38 3.49 12.91
CA THR A 265 -22.68 4.13 12.77
C THR A 265 -22.91 5.29 13.75
N ILE A 266 -22.12 5.35 14.83
CA ILE A 266 -22.12 6.45 15.81
C ILE A 266 -20.97 7.43 15.50
N CYS A 267 -20.13 7.12 14.50
CA CYS A 267 -19.01 7.96 14.14
C CYS A 267 -19.46 9.35 13.67
N ASN A 268 -18.79 10.33 14.20
CA ASN A 268 -18.80 11.67 13.67
C ASN A 268 -18.40 11.65 12.18
N GLU A 269 -18.93 12.55 11.36
CA GLU A 269 -18.54 12.69 9.94
C GLU A 269 -17.03 12.84 9.74
N LEU A 270 -16.32 13.42 10.72
CA LEU A 270 -14.87 13.49 10.69
C LEU A 270 -14.19 12.12 10.79
N ASP A 271 -14.79 11.17 11.53
CA ASP A 271 -14.25 9.80 11.63
C ASP A 271 -14.44 9.05 10.30
N ARG A 272 -15.64 9.16 9.71
CA ARG A 272 -15.90 8.61 8.37
C ARG A 272 -14.97 9.20 7.32
N TRP A 273 -14.79 10.51 7.34
CA TRP A 273 -13.91 11.20 6.40
C TRP A 273 -12.45 10.77 6.51
N ILE A 274 -11.89 10.68 7.73
CA ILE A 274 -10.46 10.32 7.87
C ILE A 274 -10.21 8.85 7.50
N LEU A 275 -11.18 7.96 7.74
CA LEU A 275 -11.10 6.57 7.30
C LEU A 275 -11.21 6.48 5.76
N ALA A 276 -12.10 7.26 5.14
CA ALA A 276 -12.19 7.34 3.68
C ALA A 276 -10.87 7.84 3.05
N GLU A 277 -10.28 8.89 3.62
CA GLU A 277 -8.97 9.41 3.19
C GLU A 277 -7.83 8.39 3.40
N LEU A 278 -7.86 7.62 4.49
CA LEU A 278 -6.89 6.57 4.77
C LEU A 278 -6.95 5.48 3.70
N HIS A 279 -8.14 4.93 3.45
CA HIS A 279 -8.31 3.85 2.49
C HIS A 279 -8.09 4.31 1.04
N GLN A 280 -8.43 5.55 0.70
CA GLN A 280 -8.07 6.12 -0.60
C GLN A 280 -6.56 6.29 -0.73
N THR A 281 -5.88 6.72 0.33
CA THR A 281 -4.41 6.84 0.34
C THR A 281 -3.74 5.48 0.17
N LEU A 282 -4.25 4.47 0.87
CA LEU A 282 -3.76 3.09 0.78
C LEU A 282 -3.97 2.52 -0.64
N ASP A 283 -5.12 2.74 -1.26
CA ASP A 283 -5.39 2.35 -2.65
C ASP A 283 -4.42 3.04 -3.62
N ASN A 284 -4.17 4.34 -3.45
CA ASN A 284 -3.22 5.08 -4.25
C ASN A 284 -1.78 4.56 -4.09
N LEU A 285 -1.38 4.22 -2.86
CA LEU A 285 -0.08 3.60 -2.59
C LEU A 285 0.03 2.24 -3.28
N ASP A 286 -0.94 1.36 -3.10
CA ASP A 286 -0.93 0.01 -3.66
C ASP A 286 -0.86 0.06 -5.19
N GLN A 287 -1.70 0.87 -5.83
CA GLN A 287 -1.68 1.06 -7.28
C GLN A 287 -0.36 1.68 -7.76
N GLY A 288 0.17 2.66 -7.03
CA GLY A 288 1.45 3.27 -7.37
C GLY A 288 2.61 2.27 -7.28
N LEU A 289 2.64 1.43 -6.25
CA LEU A 289 3.67 0.39 -6.09
C LEU A 289 3.56 -0.68 -7.17
N ARG A 290 2.35 -1.16 -7.49
CA ARG A 290 2.14 -2.13 -8.58
C ARG A 290 2.60 -1.61 -9.94
N ASN A 291 2.51 -0.31 -10.16
CA ASN A 291 2.92 0.35 -11.41
C ASN A 291 4.34 0.96 -11.33
N TYR A 292 5.10 0.68 -10.27
CA TYR A 292 6.44 1.26 -10.03
C TYR A 292 6.46 2.80 -10.01
N ASN A 293 5.33 3.45 -9.74
CA ASN A 293 5.20 4.91 -9.58
C ASN A 293 5.45 5.30 -8.12
N LEU A 294 6.70 5.18 -7.67
CA LEU A 294 7.08 5.34 -6.27
C LEU A 294 6.86 6.75 -5.73
N ASP A 295 7.26 7.77 -6.48
CA ASP A 295 7.15 9.15 -6.01
C ASP A 295 5.69 9.61 -5.85
N GLY A 296 4.81 9.24 -6.79
CA GLY A 296 3.38 9.51 -6.68
C GLY A 296 2.73 8.79 -5.51
N ALA A 297 3.07 7.51 -5.31
CA ALA A 297 2.60 6.71 -4.19
C ALA A 297 3.00 7.34 -2.85
N ILE A 298 4.28 7.59 -2.64
CA ILE A 298 4.82 8.12 -1.38
C ILE A 298 4.27 9.51 -1.06
N LYS A 299 4.11 10.39 -2.06
CA LYS A 299 3.49 11.71 -1.86
C LYS A 299 2.09 11.60 -1.28
N SER A 300 1.28 10.64 -1.76
CA SER A 300 -0.06 10.45 -1.20
C SER A 300 -0.02 10.08 0.29
N GLY A 301 0.95 9.25 0.70
CA GLY A 301 1.19 8.92 2.10
C GLY A 301 1.63 10.13 2.94
N ILE A 302 2.54 10.97 2.41
CA ILE A 302 2.98 12.21 3.08
C ILE A 302 1.81 13.19 3.23
N ASP A 303 1.01 13.38 2.17
CA ASP A 303 -0.13 14.29 2.17
C ASP A 303 -1.22 13.87 3.18
N PHE A 304 -1.34 12.56 3.44
CA PHE A 304 -2.28 12.05 4.44
C PHE A 304 -1.97 12.53 5.85
N ILE A 305 -0.68 12.62 6.24
CA ILE A 305 -0.33 13.09 7.59
C ILE A 305 -0.74 14.53 7.84
N GLU A 306 -0.73 15.39 6.81
CA GLU A 306 -1.27 16.77 6.93
C GLU A 306 -2.79 16.73 7.21
N LYS A 307 -3.53 15.86 6.52
CA LYS A 307 -4.97 15.67 6.73
C LYS A 307 -5.26 15.16 8.13
N LEU A 308 -4.50 14.18 8.60
CA LEU A 308 -4.64 13.59 9.93
C LEU A 308 -4.32 14.61 11.03
N SER A 309 -3.17 15.27 10.96
CA SER A 309 -2.70 16.20 11.99
C SER A 309 -3.48 17.51 12.01
N ASN A 310 -3.51 18.21 10.88
CA ASN A 310 -4.01 19.59 10.84
C ASN A 310 -5.53 19.68 10.75
N ARG A 311 -6.22 18.58 10.42
CA ARG A 311 -7.66 18.60 10.18
C ARG A 311 -8.40 17.68 11.12
N TYR A 312 -8.20 16.38 11.02
CA TYR A 312 -8.89 15.43 11.87
C TYR A 312 -8.58 15.69 13.35
N LEU A 313 -7.32 15.59 13.74
CA LEU A 313 -6.92 15.72 15.12
C LEU A 313 -7.24 17.10 15.70
N ARG A 314 -6.94 18.17 14.95
CA ARG A 314 -7.19 19.53 15.42
C ARG A 314 -8.67 19.81 15.71
N ARG A 315 -9.58 19.25 14.92
CA ARG A 315 -11.05 19.42 15.09
C ARG A 315 -11.61 18.47 16.13
N SER A 316 -11.06 17.26 16.25
CA SER A 316 -11.49 16.24 17.20
C SER A 316 -10.96 16.47 18.63
N ARG A 317 -10.05 17.42 18.87
CA ARG A 317 -9.43 17.67 20.20
C ARG A 317 -10.41 17.78 21.33
N ARG A 318 -11.59 18.39 21.13
CA ARG A 318 -12.63 18.55 22.18
C ARG A 318 -13.21 17.20 22.59
N ARG A 319 -13.32 16.25 21.69
CA ARG A 319 -13.84 14.90 21.95
C ARG A 319 -12.95 14.13 22.93
N PHE A 320 -11.63 14.31 22.84
CA PHE A 320 -10.65 13.66 23.74
C PHE A 320 -10.54 14.30 25.12
N ARG A 321 -10.95 15.58 25.28
CA ARG A 321 -10.75 16.36 26.53
C ARG A 321 -11.90 16.22 27.52
N GLY A 322 -13.02 15.63 27.18
CA GLY A 322 -14.14 15.40 28.09
C GLY A 322 -13.75 14.44 29.23
N HIS A 323 -14.37 14.57 30.40
CA HIS A 323 -14.09 13.69 31.53
C HIS A 323 -14.78 12.32 31.37
N ASP A 324 -15.97 12.28 30.76
CA ASP A 324 -16.75 11.07 30.62
C ASP A 324 -16.38 10.33 29.34
N MET A 325 -16.32 8.99 29.44
CA MET A 325 -16.12 8.11 28.28
C MET A 325 -17.45 7.89 27.56
N ILE A 326 -17.92 8.92 26.86
CA ILE A 326 -19.11 8.85 26.01
C ILE A 326 -18.81 8.11 24.70
N ALA A 327 -19.86 7.60 24.05
CA ALA A 327 -19.74 6.85 22.81
C ALA A 327 -18.94 7.59 21.71
N ASP A 328 -19.12 8.92 21.57
CA ASP A 328 -18.36 9.73 20.60
C ASP A 328 -16.85 9.81 20.94
N LYS A 329 -16.50 9.90 22.22
CA LYS A 329 -15.10 9.88 22.66
C LYS A 329 -14.45 8.53 22.41
N HIS A 330 -15.17 7.43 22.73
CA HIS A 330 -14.70 6.07 22.45
C HIS A 330 -14.48 5.85 20.93
N SER A 331 -15.44 6.29 20.10
CA SER A 331 -15.35 6.27 18.65
C SER A 331 -14.13 7.03 18.15
N ALA A 332 -13.84 8.22 18.71
CA ALA A 332 -12.66 9.01 18.34
C ALA A 332 -11.34 8.27 18.63
N TYR A 333 -11.25 7.59 19.79
CA TYR A 333 -10.07 6.77 20.12
C TYR A 333 -9.92 5.57 19.18
N SER A 334 -11.00 4.82 18.96
CA SER A 334 -10.99 3.63 18.08
C SER A 334 -10.59 4.01 16.66
N THR A 335 -11.17 5.09 16.12
CA THR A 335 -10.83 5.63 14.80
C THR A 335 -9.36 6.05 14.73
N LEU A 336 -8.86 6.81 15.70
CA LEU A 336 -7.47 7.27 15.67
C LEU A 336 -6.48 6.11 15.83
N PHE A 337 -6.81 5.11 16.64
CA PHE A 337 -6.02 3.90 16.82
C PHE A 337 -5.95 3.08 15.51
N GLU A 338 -7.06 2.89 14.83
CA GLU A 338 -7.13 2.20 13.54
C GLU A 338 -6.32 2.95 12.47
N VAL A 339 -6.55 4.27 12.37
CA VAL A 339 -5.82 5.11 11.43
C VAL A 339 -4.32 5.04 11.67
N LEU A 340 -3.86 5.14 12.92
CA LEU A 340 -2.44 5.01 13.25
C LEU A 340 -1.90 3.62 12.92
N THR A 341 -2.63 2.56 13.26
CA THR A 341 -2.21 1.17 12.99
C THR A 341 -1.99 0.95 11.50
N THR A 342 -2.99 1.27 10.70
CA THR A 342 -2.96 1.06 9.24
C THR A 342 -1.93 1.99 8.56
N TYR A 343 -1.88 3.26 9.00
CA TYR A 343 -0.93 4.22 8.44
C TYR A 343 0.53 3.83 8.69
N LEU A 344 0.85 3.37 9.90
CA LEU A 344 2.20 2.89 10.21
C LEU A 344 2.56 1.66 9.38
N GLN A 345 1.64 0.72 9.16
CA GLN A 345 1.88 -0.45 8.32
C GLN A 345 2.16 -0.07 6.86
N MET A 346 1.33 0.81 6.27
CA MET A 346 1.53 1.18 4.86
C MET A 346 2.78 2.05 4.64
N MET A 347 3.25 2.77 5.66
CA MET A 347 4.46 3.59 5.57
C MET A 347 5.74 2.85 6.00
N ALA A 348 5.63 1.66 6.59
CA ALA A 348 6.76 0.89 7.08
C ALA A 348 7.88 0.62 6.05
N PRO A 349 7.61 0.27 4.78
CA PRO A 349 8.66 0.09 3.79
C PRO A 349 9.45 1.36 3.48
N PHE A 350 8.86 2.54 3.67
CA PHE A 350 9.44 3.82 3.33
C PHE A 350 10.14 4.49 4.51
N THR A 351 9.55 4.36 5.71
CA THR A 351 10.02 4.96 6.97
C THR A 351 10.16 3.90 8.07
N PRO A 352 11.11 2.95 7.90
CA PRO A 352 11.16 1.74 8.73
C PRO A 352 11.44 2.01 10.22
N PHE A 353 12.14 3.08 10.56
CA PHE A 353 12.56 3.31 11.94
C PHE A 353 11.44 3.95 12.79
N ILE A 354 10.83 5.04 12.30
CA ILE A 354 9.75 5.72 13.05
C ILE A 354 8.51 4.83 13.13
N THR A 355 8.18 4.10 12.08
CA THR A 355 7.01 3.22 12.07
C THR A 355 7.16 2.05 13.04
N GLU A 356 8.36 1.47 13.15
CA GLU A 356 8.64 0.40 14.11
C GLU A 356 8.59 0.93 15.56
N ASP A 357 9.18 2.09 15.84
CA ASP A 357 9.13 2.70 17.18
C ASP A 357 7.68 3.00 17.61
N LEU A 358 6.93 3.69 16.76
CA LEU A 358 5.55 4.05 17.06
C LEU A 358 4.64 2.82 17.16
N ARG A 359 4.89 1.79 16.35
CA ARG A 359 4.18 0.51 16.43
C ARG A 359 4.37 -0.18 17.77
N LYS A 360 5.62 -0.26 18.27
CA LYS A 360 5.92 -0.83 19.59
C LYS A 360 5.18 -0.10 20.70
N ARG A 361 5.17 1.22 20.65
CA ARG A 361 4.46 2.05 21.63
C ARG A 361 2.93 1.89 21.52
N LEU A 362 2.40 1.74 20.31
CA LEU A 362 0.97 1.55 20.06
C LEU A 362 0.45 0.22 20.62
N GLN A 363 1.31 -0.80 20.69
CA GLN A 363 0.94 -2.12 21.26
C GLN A 363 0.49 -2.05 22.73
N ALA A 364 0.97 -1.07 23.50
CA ALA A 364 0.55 -0.89 24.89
C ALA A 364 -0.96 -0.60 25.04
N PHE A 365 -1.63 -0.19 23.96
CA PHE A 365 -3.06 0.11 23.91
C PHE A 365 -3.90 -1.01 23.29
N ARG A 366 -3.29 -2.13 22.90
CA ARG A 366 -4.00 -3.35 22.52
C ARG A 366 -4.46 -4.11 23.77
N GLY A 367 -5.58 -4.83 23.68
CA GLY A 367 -6.04 -5.72 24.76
C GLY A 367 -5.04 -6.85 25.03
N GLU A 368 -5.14 -7.47 26.19
CA GLU A 368 -4.14 -8.41 26.73
C GLU A 368 -3.87 -9.65 25.88
N GLU A 369 -4.82 -10.08 25.05
CA GLU A 369 -4.71 -11.30 24.24
C GLU A 369 -3.76 -11.19 23.02
N ASN A 370 -3.31 -10.01 22.64
CA ASN A 370 -2.55 -9.76 21.40
C ASN A 370 -1.18 -9.09 21.60
N GLN A 371 -0.51 -9.34 22.71
CA GLN A 371 0.80 -8.73 23.04
C GLN A 371 2.01 -9.40 22.34
N LYS A 372 1.85 -10.17 21.26
CA LYS A 372 3.02 -10.62 20.52
C LYS A 372 3.73 -9.43 19.88
N THR A 373 4.93 -9.17 20.37
CA THR A 373 5.85 -8.12 19.92
C THR A 373 6.49 -8.48 18.57
N GLU A 374 5.69 -8.71 17.55
CA GLU A 374 6.22 -8.88 16.19
C GLU A 374 6.52 -7.50 15.59
N SER A 375 7.65 -7.42 14.91
CA SER A 375 8.02 -6.22 14.16
C SER A 375 6.95 -5.85 13.14
N ILE A 376 6.73 -4.55 12.92
CA ILE A 376 5.83 -4.07 11.87
C ILE A 376 6.24 -4.59 10.49
N HIS A 377 7.52 -4.84 10.28
CA HIS A 377 8.08 -5.36 9.03
C HIS A 377 7.75 -6.83 8.76
N LEU A 378 7.28 -7.57 9.77
CA LEU A 378 6.75 -8.92 9.65
C LEU A 378 5.23 -8.94 9.50
N SER A 379 4.58 -7.79 9.60
CA SER A 379 3.15 -7.67 9.35
C SER A 379 2.87 -7.65 7.85
N PHE A 380 1.67 -8.07 7.50
CA PHE A 380 1.21 -8.03 6.12
C PHE A 380 0.93 -6.60 5.66
N TRP A 381 0.99 -6.39 4.33
CA TRP A 381 0.52 -5.15 3.73
C TRP A 381 -0.95 -4.92 4.10
N PRO A 382 -1.32 -3.71 4.55
CA PRO A 382 -2.70 -3.45 4.92
C PRO A 382 -3.63 -3.51 3.71
N PHE A 383 -4.87 -3.87 3.96
CA PHE A 383 -5.87 -4.05 2.93
C PHE A 383 -6.71 -2.79 2.73
N THR A 384 -6.99 -2.45 1.46
CA THR A 384 -7.90 -1.36 1.11
C THR A 384 -9.34 -1.84 1.16
N ASN A 385 -10.10 -1.40 2.14
CA ASN A 385 -11.54 -1.60 2.14
C ASN A 385 -12.24 -0.46 1.37
N LYS A 386 -12.71 -0.77 0.17
CA LYS A 386 -13.36 0.22 -0.72
C LYS A 386 -14.70 0.75 -0.17
N LEU A 387 -15.33 0.04 0.77
CA LEU A 387 -16.58 0.48 1.41
C LEU A 387 -16.37 1.72 2.30
N TYR A 388 -15.15 1.93 2.80
CA TYR A 388 -14.82 3.14 3.54
C TYR A 388 -14.58 4.36 2.64
N ILE A 389 -14.36 4.17 1.33
CA ILE A 389 -14.08 5.26 0.40
C ILE A 389 -15.38 5.98 0.04
N ASP A 390 -15.76 6.94 0.86
CA ASP A 390 -16.90 7.83 0.65
C ASP A 390 -16.47 9.06 -0.17
N ARG A 391 -16.56 8.95 -1.50
CA ARG A 391 -16.10 10.00 -2.42
C ARG A 391 -16.91 11.27 -2.27
N ASP A 392 -18.21 11.17 -2.08
CA ASP A 392 -19.10 12.33 -1.94
C ASP A 392 -18.72 13.14 -0.70
N LEU A 393 -18.53 12.47 0.45
CA LEU A 393 -18.06 13.11 1.68
C LEU A 393 -16.66 13.76 1.52
N MET A 394 -15.75 13.09 0.83
CA MET A 394 -14.40 13.61 0.57
C MET A 394 -14.43 14.86 -0.31
N ASP A 395 -15.30 14.87 -1.34
CA ASP A 395 -15.46 16.00 -2.26
C ASP A 395 -16.17 17.18 -1.60
N GLU A 396 -17.19 16.93 -0.79
CA GLU A 396 -17.85 17.96 0.04
C GLU A 396 -16.86 18.65 0.97
N ILE A 397 -16.10 17.87 1.75
CA ILE A 397 -15.09 18.43 2.66
C ILE A 397 -14.01 19.17 1.88
N THR A 398 -13.60 18.68 0.73
CA THR A 398 -12.63 19.35 -0.14
C THR A 398 -13.18 20.69 -0.65
N THR A 399 -14.43 20.74 -1.04
CA THR A 399 -15.13 21.95 -1.52
C THR A 399 -15.24 23.00 -0.41
N VAL A 400 -15.71 22.58 0.79
CA VAL A 400 -15.77 23.46 1.96
C VAL A 400 -14.38 24.04 2.31
N ARG A 401 -13.32 23.23 2.17
CA ARG A 401 -11.95 23.67 2.40
C ARG A 401 -11.46 24.69 1.39
N LYS A 402 -11.75 24.48 0.10
CA LYS A 402 -11.42 25.46 -0.94
C LYS A 402 -12.10 26.80 -0.63
N ALA A 403 -13.37 26.75 -0.24
CA ALA A 403 -14.14 27.93 0.15
C ALA A 403 -13.53 28.65 1.36
N ILE A 404 -13.19 27.93 2.43
CA ILE A 404 -12.54 28.50 3.62
C ILE A 404 -11.18 29.13 3.26
N LYS A 405 -10.35 28.42 2.45
CA LYS A 405 -9.03 28.91 2.03
C LYS A 405 -9.16 30.20 1.23
N LEU A 406 -10.12 30.25 0.31
CA LEU A 406 -10.40 31.45 -0.47
C LEU A 406 -10.89 32.61 0.40
N ALA A 407 -11.80 32.37 1.34
CA ALA A 407 -12.29 33.36 2.29
C ALA A 407 -11.15 33.93 3.16
N LEU A 408 -10.26 33.09 3.66
CA LEU A 408 -9.09 33.51 4.44
C LEU A 408 -8.11 34.32 3.58
N PHE A 409 -7.89 33.92 2.33
CA PHE A 409 -7.06 34.66 1.39
C PHE A 409 -7.63 36.07 1.14
N ILE A 410 -8.94 36.18 0.86
CA ILE A 410 -9.61 37.47 0.66
C ILE A 410 -9.50 38.36 1.90
N ARG A 411 -9.71 37.78 3.10
CA ARG A 411 -9.51 38.51 4.38
C ARG A 411 -8.08 39.01 4.52
N SER A 412 -7.10 38.18 4.27
CA SER A 412 -5.68 38.56 4.33
C SER A 412 -5.35 39.68 3.33
N LYS A 413 -5.82 39.56 2.09
CA LYS A 413 -5.61 40.58 1.04
C LYS A 413 -6.22 41.93 1.44
N ASN A 414 -7.36 41.93 2.14
CA ASN A 414 -8.06 43.13 2.61
C ASN A 414 -7.68 43.54 4.05
N LYS A 415 -6.65 42.90 4.65
CA LYS A 415 -6.19 43.18 6.03
C LYS A 415 -7.29 43.03 7.10
N ILE A 416 -8.28 42.16 6.84
CA ILE A 416 -9.38 41.88 7.79
C ILE A 416 -8.94 40.74 8.69
N ALA A 417 -8.96 40.99 10.01
CA ALA A 417 -8.60 39.97 10.98
C ALA A 417 -9.54 38.74 10.91
N VAL A 418 -9.00 37.53 11.08
CA VAL A 418 -9.79 36.29 11.03
C VAL A 418 -10.92 36.28 12.05
N LYS A 419 -10.71 36.91 13.23
CA LYS A 419 -11.69 37.02 14.33
C LYS A 419 -12.74 38.10 14.11
N GLN A 420 -12.57 38.99 13.14
CA GLN A 420 -13.53 40.06 12.86
C GLN A 420 -14.79 39.49 12.22
N PRO A 421 -15.98 39.64 12.81
CA PRO A 421 -17.21 39.15 12.22
C PRO A 421 -17.52 39.95 10.93
N LEU A 422 -18.04 39.27 9.95
CA LEU A 422 -18.55 39.84 8.69
C LEU A 422 -20.03 39.47 8.55
N LYS A 423 -20.79 40.36 7.91
CA LYS A 423 -22.25 40.23 7.76
C LYS A 423 -22.62 39.01 6.92
N SER A 424 -21.87 38.74 5.89
CA SER A 424 -22.14 37.64 4.96
C SER A 424 -20.87 37.16 4.26
N LEU A 425 -20.89 35.92 3.79
CA LEU A 425 -19.95 35.33 2.85
C LEU A 425 -20.75 34.75 1.69
N SER A 426 -20.51 35.23 0.49
CA SER A 426 -21.10 34.66 -0.73
C SER A 426 -20.05 33.81 -1.45
N ILE A 427 -20.41 32.59 -1.77
CA ILE A 427 -19.54 31.64 -2.48
C ILE A 427 -20.28 31.24 -3.76
N ARG A 428 -19.62 31.40 -4.90
CA ARG A 428 -20.10 30.87 -6.16
C ARG A 428 -19.39 29.54 -6.41
N ILE A 429 -20.13 28.47 -6.50
CA ILE A 429 -19.66 27.13 -6.85
C ILE A 429 -20.03 26.95 -8.33
N GLU A 430 -19.01 26.80 -9.18
CA GLU A 430 -19.17 26.47 -10.60
C GLU A 430 -18.95 24.98 -10.80
#